data_cbc83043e4a58637ce39a20d7d0de432
#
_entry.id   cbc83043e4a58637ce39a20d7d0de432
#
_cell.length_a   1.000
_cell.length_b   1.000
_cell.length_c   1.000
_cell.angle_alpha   90.00
_cell.angle_beta   90.00
_cell.angle_gamma   90.00
#
_symmetry.space_group_name_H-M   'P 1'
#
loop_
_entity.id
_entity.type
_entity.pdbx_description
1 polymer ?
#
loop_
_entity_poly.entity_id
_entity_poly.type
_entity_poly.pdbx_seq_one_letter_code
_entity_poly.pdbx_strand_id
1 'polypeptide(L)'
;MQTWFPHSPVWLWSLLFIILIFLVNAFSVRLFAESEFWFAAIKVFAIVGFILLGGLAVLGILPIKGYSHAPLFTNIFKDGLFPNGIGGVFTTMLTVNFAFSGTELIGITAGEAKNPDKTIPKAIHTTLWRLVIFFIGSIVIMSCLIPYQQAGVTQSPFVHIFKLMGIPFAADLMNFVVLTAIVSAANSGLYASTRMLWSLGNEGTLPKYFAKTTRAGSPLVALCFSMLGGILALLSSVFAADSVYLILVSISGLAVVLVWMAIALAEINFRKQFLAKGHSLAELKFKTPYFPILPYFAFGASLLSCLLIYFDKNQRLALYCTVPFVLLCYLGYYLCKPKSC
;
A
#
# COMPACT_ATOMS: atom_id res chain seq x y z
N MET A 1 -8.20 -10.65 15.11
CA MET A 1 -8.69 -11.99 15.54
C MET A 1 -8.56 -12.19 17.04
N GLN A 2 -7.45 -11.87 17.69
CA GLN A 2 -7.30 -12.00 19.15
C GLN A 2 -8.30 -11.17 19.98
N THR A 3 -8.87 -10.11 19.42
CA THR A 3 -9.98 -9.36 20.06
C THR A 3 -11.21 -10.25 20.31
N TRP A 4 -11.49 -11.18 19.40
CA TRP A 4 -12.64 -12.11 19.51
C TRP A 4 -12.25 -13.49 20.06
N PHE A 5 -11.01 -13.90 19.84
CA PHE A 5 -10.45 -15.19 20.25
C PHE A 5 -9.13 -15.03 20.98
N PRO A 6 -9.14 -14.52 22.24
CA PRO A 6 -7.91 -14.14 22.96
C PRO A 6 -6.91 -15.28 23.18
N HIS A 7 -7.41 -16.52 23.30
CA HIS A 7 -6.57 -17.70 23.57
C HIS A 7 -6.12 -18.44 22.31
N SER A 8 -6.48 -17.95 21.13
CA SER A 8 -6.08 -18.61 19.87
C SER A 8 -4.67 -18.19 19.43
N PRO A 9 -3.84 -19.12 18.92
CA PRO A 9 -2.51 -18.78 18.48
C PRO A 9 -2.54 -17.93 17.20
N VAL A 10 -1.69 -16.89 17.16
CA VAL A 10 -1.64 -15.94 16.03
C VAL A 10 -1.32 -16.63 14.70
N TRP A 11 -0.38 -17.58 14.72
CA TRP A 11 0.05 -18.30 13.52
C TRP A 11 -1.09 -19.07 12.83
N LEU A 12 -2.07 -19.57 13.61
CA LEU A 12 -3.22 -20.28 13.05
C LEU A 12 -4.05 -19.39 12.13
N TRP A 13 -4.33 -18.16 12.57
CA TRP A 13 -5.07 -17.17 11.79
C TRP A 13 -4.28 -16.70 10.58
N SER A 14 -2.98 -16.48 10.75
CA SER A 14 -2.09 -16.13 9.66
C SER A 14 -2.07 -17.20 8.58
N LEU A 15 -1.95 -18.47 8.97
CA LEU A 15 -1.99 -19.62 8.05
C LEU A 15 -3.32 -19.69 7.32
N LEU A 16 -4.44 -19.55 8.06
CA LEU A 16 -5.78 -19.58 7.46
C LEU A 16 -5.96 -18.50 6.40
N PHE A 17 -5.55 -17.25 6.68
CA PHE A 17 -5.66 -16.17 5.71
C PHE A 17 -4.71 -16.34 4.52
N ILE A 18 -3.50 -16.85 4.73
CA ILE A 18 -2.56 -17.17 3.65
C ILE A 18 -3.17 -18.21 2.70
N ILE A 19 -3.75 -19.28 3.24
CA ILE A 19 -4.42 -20.32 2.44
C ILE A 19 -5.63 -19.72 1.70
N LEU A 20 -6.45 -18.93 2.36
CA LEU A 20 -7.63 -18.29 1.75
C LEU A 20 -7.22 -17.41 0.55
N ILE A 21 -6.24 -16.53 0.75
CA ILE A 21 -5.76 -15.60 -0.29
C ILE A 21 -5.12 -16.38 -1.45
N PHE A 22 -4.35 -17.44 -1.16
CA PHE A 22 -3.80 -18.32 -2.18
C PHE A 22 -4.89 -18.95 -3.04
N LEU A 23 -5.93 -19.53 -2.41
CA LEU A 23 -7.03 -20.18 -3.10
C LEU A 23 -7.80 -19.19 -3.99
N VAL A 24 -8.11 -17.99 -3.48
CA VAL A 24 -8.79 -16.94 -4.26
C VAL A 24 -8.00 -16.61 -5.54
N ASN A 25 -6.68 -16.46 -5.43
CA ASN A 25 -5.83 -16.15 -6.59
C ASN A 25 -5.60 -17.35 -7.52
N ALA A 26 -5.63 -18.58 -6.98
CA ALA A 26 -5.44 -19.79 -7.77
C ALA A 26 -6.65 -20.15 -8.62
N PHE A 27 -7.88 -19.96 -8.09
CA PHE A 27 -9.09 -20.42 -8.74
C PHE A 27 -9.51 -19.58 -9.93
N SER A 28 -9.56 -18.24 -9.81
CA SER A 28 -10.06 -17.40 -10.89
C SER A 28 -9.75 -15.92 -10.70
N VAL A 29 -9.36 -15.26 -11.80
CA VAL A 29 -9.24 -13.79 -11.88
C VAL A 29 -10.58 -13.10 -11.58
N ARG A 30 -11.70 -13.72 -11.95
CA ARG A 30 -13.05 -13.19 -11.70
C ARG A 30 -13.37 -13.17 -10.20
N LEU A 31 -13.07 -14.27 -9.47
CA LEU A 31 -13.27 -14.32 -8.02
C LEU A 31 -12.41 -13.28 -7.30
N PHE A 32 -11.16 -13.09 -7.75
CA PHE A 32 -10.31 -12.01 -7.26
C PHE A 32 -10.99 -10.65 -7.43
N ALA A 33 -11.44 -10.31 -8.64
CA ALA A 33 -12.06 -9.02 -8.93
C ALA A 33 -13.35 -8.78 -8.14
N GLU A 34 -14.20 -9.80 -8.00
CA GLU A 34 -15.44 -9.72 -7.22
C GLU A 34 -15.15 -9.54 -5.71
N SER A 35 -14.19 -10.28 -5.15
CA SER A 35 -13.80 -10.14 -3.74
C SER A 35 -13.23 -8.75 -3.45
N GLU A 36 -12.35 -8.23 -4.32
CA GLU A 36 -11.77 -6.89 -4.18
C GLU A 36 -12.82 -5.78 -4.28
N PHE A 37 -13.82 -5.94 -5.13
CA PHE A 37 -14.93 -4.97 -5.21
C PHE A 37 -15.65 -4.85 -3.86
N TRP A 38 -16.03 -5.98 -3.24
CA TRP A 38 -16.72 -5.97 -1.94
C TRP A 38 -15.81 -5.47 -0.82
N PHE A 39 -14.55 -5.89 -0.77
CA PHE A 39 -13.60 -5.37 0.20
C PHE A 39 -13.38 -3.86 0.03
N ALA A 40 -13.32 -3.36 -1.19
CA ALA A 40 -13.20 -1.92 -1.45
C ALA A 40 -14.44 -1.17 -1.00
N ALA A 41 -15.65 -1.70 -1.25
CA ALA A 41 -16.91 -1.09 -0.80
C ALA A 41 -16.95 -0.99 0.72
N ILE A 42 -16.66 -2.07 1.45
CA ILE A 42 -16.62 -2.09 2.92
C ILE A 42 -15.64 -1.00 3.45
N LYS A 43 -14.43 -0.93 2.89
CA LYS A 43 -13.42 0.07 3.30
C LYS A 43 -13.91 1.51 3.08
N VAL A 44 -14.49 1.79 1.91
CA VAL A 44 -14.97 3.14 1.57
C VAL A 44 -16.10 3.55 2.53
N PHE A 45 -17.11 2.69 2.72
CA PHE A 45 -18.21 2.98 3.65
C PHE A 45 -17.72 3.19 5.09
N ALA A 46 -16.78 2.39 5.55
CA ALA A 46 -16.23 2.52 6.89
C ALA A 46 -15.42 3.82 7.08
N ILE A 47 -14.59 4.20 6.09
CA ILE A 47 -13.81 5.45 6.18
C ILE A 47 -14.72 6.68 6.11
N VAL A 48 -15.72 6.66 5.23
CA VAL A 48 -16.71 7.75 5.15
C VAL A 48 -17.49 7.84 6.47
N GLY A 49 -17.97 6.71 6.99
CA GLY A 49 -18.63 6.65 8.30
C GLY A 49 -17.74 7.17 9.43
N PHE A 50 -16.46 6.79 9.44
CA PHE A 50 -15.48 7.29 10.40
C PHE A 50 -15.29 8.80 10.30
N ILE A 51 -15.15 9.35 9.09
CA ILE A 51 -14.98 10.79 8.89
C ILE A 51 -16.23 11.57 9.35
N LEU A 52 -17.42 11.06 9.02
CA LEU A 52 -18.68 11.69 9.42
C LEU A 52 -18.89 11.63 10.95
N LEU A 53 -18.83 10.44 11.54
CA LEU A 53 -19.05 10.28 12.99
C LEU A 53 -17.92 10.94 13.81
N GLY A 54 -16.66 10.81 13.36
CA GLY A 54 -15.54 11.49 13.97
C GLY A 54 -15.64 12.99 13.86
N GLY A 55 -16.10 13.54 12.75
CA GLY A 55 -16.36 14.95 12.57
C GLY A 55 -17.44 15.47 13.53
N LEU A 56 -18.56 14.72 13.70
CA LEU A 56 -19.59 15.04 14.68
C LEU A 56 -19.03 15.01 16.12
N ALA A 57 -18.13 14.09 16.44
CA ALA A 57 -17.47 14.03 17.74
C ALA A 57 -16.51 15.20 17.96
N VAL A 58 -15.73 15.60 16.94
CA VAL A 58 -14.85 16.79 16.99
C VAL A 58 -15.67 18.04 17.27
N LEU A 59 -16.85 18.17 16.68
CA LEU A 59 -17.78 19.30 16.88
C LEU A 59 -18.54 19.21 18.22
N GLY A 60 -18.36 18.14 19.01
CA GLY A 60 -19.04 17.96 20.30
C GLY A 60 -20.51 17.56 20.20
N ILE A 61 -21.00 17.18 18.99
CA ILE A 61 -22.36 16.70 18.77
C ILE A 61 -22.49 15.25 19.29
N LEU A 62 -21.47 14.43 19.08
CA LEU A 62 -21.37 13.11 19.66
C LEU A 62 -20.48 13.12 20.91
N PRO A 63 -20.89 12.49 22.00
CA PRO A 63 -20.08 12.42 23.21
C PRO A 63 -18.83 11.57 23.00
N ILE A 64 -17.73 11.99 23.58
CA ILE A 64 -16.46 11.25 23.59
C ILE A 64 -15.96 11.15 25.01
N LYS A 65 -15.55 9.96 25.42
CA LYS A 65 -14.97 9.73 26.75
C LYS A 65 -13.66 10.50 26.89
N GLY A 66 -13.53 11.23 28.02
CA GLY A 66 -12.34 12.05 28.30
C GLY A 66 -12.45 13.51 27.88
N TYR A 67 -13.55 13.92 27.26
CA TYR A 67 -13.82 15.32 26.88
C TYR A 67 -15.14 15.78 27.47
N SER A 68 -15.10 16.88 28.24
CA SER A 68 -16.31 17.56 28.77
C SER A 68 -16.88 18.59 27.80
N HIS A 69 -16.08 19.03 26.84
CA HIS A 69 -16.46 20.00 25.80
C HIS A 69 -16.02 19.51 24.43
N ALA A 70 -16.47 20.15 23.35
CA ALA A 70 -16.05 19.83 22.00
C ALA A 70 -14.51 19.87 21.85
N PRO A 71 -13.86 18.76 21.44
CA PRO A 71 -12.40 18.72 21.31
C PRO A 71 -11.85 19.74 20.30
N LEU A 72 -12.60 19.98 19.21
CA LEU A 72 -12.19 20.81 18.09
C LEU A 72 -10.74 20.51 17.65
N PHE A 73 -9.93 21.54 17.47
CA PHE A 73 -8.53 21.42 17.07
C PHE A 73 -7.55 21.48 18.25
N THR A 74 -8.04 21.34 19.49
CA THR A 74 -7.22 21.53 20.70
C THR A 74 -6.01 20.62 20.73
N ASN A 75 -6.16 19.33 20.41
CA ASN A 75 -5.05 18.38 20.40
C ASN A 75 -4.01 18.67 19.33
N ILE A 76 -4.41 19.24 18.18
CA ILE A 76 -3.49 19.57 17.09
C ILE A 76 -2.54 20.69 17.50
N PHE A 77 -3.05 21.68 18.26
CA PHE A 77 -2.28 22.87 18.60
C PHE A 77 -1.67 22.84 20.02
N LYS A 78 -2.05 21.87 20.86
CA LYS A 78 -1.64 21.78 22.28
C LYS A 78 -0.11 21.78 22.44
N ASP A 79 0.59 21.00 21.63
CA ASP A 79 2.04 20.84 21.70
C ASP A 79 2.75 21.50 20.50
N GLY A 80 2.04 22.39 19.78
CA GLY A 80 2.48 23.01 18.53
C GLY A 80 2.26 22.11 17.31
N LEU A 81 2.36 22.67 16.10
CA LEU A 81 2.15 21.95 14.86
C LEU A 81 3.24 20.88 14.58
N PHE A 82 4.42 21.07 15.12
CA PHE A 82 5.56 20.17 14.93
C PHE A 82 6.19 19.83 16.29
N PRO A 83 5.52 18.99 17.13
CA PRO A 83 6.00 18.69 18.48
C PRO A 83 7.38 18.02 18.49
N ASN A 84 7.74 17.29 17.44
CA ASN A 84 9.04 16.65 17.24
C ASN A 84 9.96 17.43 16.27
N GLY A 85 9.63 18.72 16.01
CA GLY A 85 10.34 19.55 15.06
C GLY A 85 10.19 19.09 13.60
N ILE A 86 10.84 19.82 12.68
CA ILE A 86 10.81 19.53 11.24
C ILE A 86 11.46 18.17 10.93
N GLY A 87 12.45 17.73 11.72
CA GLY A 87 13.06 16.41 11.59
C GLY A 87 12.04 15.27 11.72
N GLY A 88 11.03 15.41 12.59
CA GLY A 88 9.92 14.48 12.73
C GLY A 88 9.08 14.33 11.45
N VAL A 89 8.92 15.41 10.69
CA VAL A 89 8.20 15.36 9.40
C VAL A 89 8.96 14.48 8.40
N PHE A 90 10.26 14.64 8.29
CA PHE A 90 11.09 13.84 7.37
C PHE A 90 11.10 12.37 7.73
N THR A 91 11.25 12.02 9.02
CA THR A 91 11.19 10.61 9.46
C THR A 91 9.82 10.00 9.20
N THR A 92 8.74 10.76 9.41
CA THR A 92 7.36 10.32 9.14
C THR A 92 7.13 10.12 7.64
N MET A 93 7.68 10.95 6.75
CA MET A 93 7.56 10.79 5.29
C MET A 93 7.99 9.39 4.82
N LEU A 94 9.04 8.82 5.42
CA LEU A 94 9.53 7.49 5.06
C LEU A 94 8.49 6.40 5.36
N THR A 95 7.88 6.46 6.54
CA THR A 95 6.82 5.52 6.93
C THR A 95 5.53 5.74 6.12
N VAL A 96 5.20 6.99 5.82
CA VAL A 96 4.02 7.37 5.03
C VAL A 96 4.11 6.87 3.58
N ASN A 97 5.31 6.73 3.00
CA ASN A 97 5.47 6.16 1.67
C ASN A 97 4.83 4.78 1.54
N PHE A 98 4.91 3.94 2.59
CA PHE A 98 4.21 2.66 2.61
C PHE A 98 2.69 2.81 2.53
N ALA A 99 2.11 3.82 3.18
CA ALA A 99 0.67 4.06 3.17
C ALA A 99 0.12 4.43 1.77
N PHE A 100 0.95 4.98 0.89
CA PHE A 100 0.61 5.27 -0.50
C PHE A 100 0.89 4.12 -1.46
N SER A 101 1.47 3.02 -1.00
CA SER A 101 1.69 1.78 -1.74
C SER A 101 0.37 1.25 -2.31
N GLY A 102 0.42 0.71 -3.52
CA GLY A 102 -0.74 0.19 -4.23
C GLY A 102 -1.33 1.15 -5.28
N THR A 103 -0.88 2.42 -5.32
CA THR A 103 -1.29 3.34 -6.40
C THR A 103 -0.77 2.90 -7.77
N GLU A 104 0.37 2.24 -7.81
CA GLU A 104 0.98 1.64 -8.99
C GLU A 104 0.19 0.46 -9.57
N LEU A 105 -0.70 -0.16 -8.80
CA LEU A 105 -1.56 -1.27 -9.25
C LEU A 105 -2.44 -0.89 -10.44
N ILE A 106 -2.80 0.39 -10.58
CA ILE A 106 -3.53 0.91 -11.73
C ILE A 106 -2.76 0.62 -13.04
N GLY A 107 -1.43 0.78 -13.03
CA GLY A 107 -0.58 0.46 -14.16
C GLY A 107 -0.52 -1.03 -14.45
N ILE A 108 -0.44 -1.87 -13.43
CA ILE A 108 -0.37 -3.34 -13.56
C ILE A 108 -1.66 -3.91 -14.17
N THR A 109 -2.81 -3.38 -13.75
CA THR A 109 -4.14 -3.82 -14.24
C THR A 109 -4.55 -3.19 -15.56
N ALA A 110 -3.77 -2.22 -16.08
CA ALA A 110 -4.10 -1.51 -17.31
C ALA A 110 -4.25 -2.43 -18.52
N GLY A 111 -3.41 -3.47 -18.62
CA GLY A 111 -3.46 -4.47 -19.71
C GLY A 111 -4.71 -5.35 -19.72
N GLU A 112 -5.45 -5.44 -18.60
CA GLU A 112 -6.68 -6.22 -18.47
C GLU A 112 -7.96 -5.36 -18.61
N ALA A 113 -7.82 -4.03 -18.72
CA ALA A 113 -8.95 -3.11 -18.81
C ALA A 113 -9.60 -3.16 -20.21
N LYS A 114 -10.94 -3.26 -20.27
CA LYS A 114 -11.68 -3.32 -21.56
C LYS A 114 -11.50 -2.08 -22.44
N ASN A 115 -11.41 -0.89 -21.82
CA ASN A 115 -11.23 0.41 -22.49
C ASN A 115 -10.16 1.23 -21.77
N PRO A 116 -8.86 0.85 -21.85
CA PRO A 116 -7.80 1.47 -21.05
C PRO A 116 -7.71 2.97 -21.24
N ASP A 117 -7.91 3.47 -22.46
CA ASP A 117 -7.85 4.90 -22.82
C ASP A 117 -8.78 5.79 -21.98
N LYS A 118 -9.94 5.28 -21.56
CA LYS A 118 -10.93 6.00 -20.77
C LYS A 118 -10.87 5.60 -19.29
N THR A 119 -10.67 4.30 -19.05
CA THR A 119 -10.74 3.74 -17.68
C THR A 119 -9.54 4.14 -16.84
N ILE A 120 -8.31 4.11 -17.41
CA ILE A 120 -7.09 4.41 -16.67
C ILE A 120 -7.01 5.87 -16.23
N PRO A 121 -7.23 6.88 -17.10
CA PRO A 121 -7.26 8.28 -16.66
C PRO A 121 -8.30 8.54 -15.56
N LYS A 122 -9.51 7.96 -15.70
CA LYS A 122 -10.55 8.06 -14.68
C LYS A 122 -10.14 7.42 -13.36
N ALA A 123 -9.50 6.25 -13.40
CA ALA A 123 -9.00 5.56 -12.22
C ALA A 123 -7.93 6.40 -11.49
N ILE A 124 -6.99 6.99 -12.22
CA ILE A 124 -5.94 7.86 -11.66
C ILE A 124 -6.57 9.05 -10.94
N HIS A 125 -7.47 9.79 -11.58
CA HIS A 125 -8.13 10.94 -10.96
C HIS A 125 -8.98 10.55 -9.74
N THR A 126 -9.74 9.46 -9.84
CA THR A 126 -10.57 8.97 -8.72
C THR A 126 -9.69 8.56 -7.54
N THR A 127 -8.59 7.86 -7.80
CA THR A 127 -7.65 7.44 -6.76
C THR A 127 -6.99 8.62 -6.07
N LEU A 128 -6.55 9.64 -6.83
CA LEU A 128 -5.97 10.86 -6.27
C LEU A 128 -6.93 11.54 -5.28
N TRP A 129 -8.17 11.79 -5.70
CA TRP A 129 -9.17 12.42 -4.82
C TRP A 129 -9.53 11.58 -3.61
N ARG A 130 -9.62 10.25 -3.78
CA ARG A 130 -9.84 9.33 -2.66
C ARG A 130 -8.71 9.38 -1.65
N LEU A 131 -7.46 9.41 -2.11
CA LEU A 131 -6.29 9.53 -1.23
C LEU A 131 -6.36 10.85 -0.45
N VAL A 132 -6.54 11.97 -1.13
CA VAL A 132 -6.63 13.28 -0.47
C VAL A 132 -7.74 13.31 0.58
N ILE A 133 -8.96 12.92 0.21
CA ILE A 133 -10.12 13.02 1.11
C ILE A 133 -9.99 12.04 2.28
N PHE A 134 -9.64 10.76 1.99
CA PHE A 134 -9.63 9.72 3.01
C PHE A 134 -8.43 9.81 3.95
N PHE A 135 -7.23 10.08 3.43
CA PHE A 135 -6.05 10.22 4.29
C PHE A 135 -6.10 11.52 5.08
N ILE A 136 -6.25 12.67 4.43
CA ILE A 136 -6.28 13.96 5.14
C ILE A 136 -7.47 14.02 6.08
N GLY A 137 -8.67 13.63 5.62
CA GLY A 137 -9.87 13.64 6.44
C GLY A 137 -9.73 12.75 7.68
N SER A 138 -9.30 11.50 7.53
CA SER A 138 -9.15 10.61 8.68
C SER A 138 -8.01 11.01 9.61
N ILE A 139 -6.87 11.49 9.10
CA ILE A 139 -5.75 11.95 9.92
C ILE A 139 -6.14 13.20 10.74
N VAL A 140 -6.81 14.17 10.11
CA VAL A 140 -7.29 15.36 10.82
C VAL A 140 -8.23 14.95 11.96
N ILE A 141 -9.22 14.10 11.69
CA ILE A 141 -10.15 13.61 12.72
C ILE A 141 -9.37 12.90 13.86
N MET A 142 -8.45 11.99 13.52
CA MET A 142 -7.64 11.29 14.51
C MET A 142 -6.81 12.26 15.35
N SER A 143 -6.17 13.23 14.72
CA SER A 143 -5.35 14.26 15.41
C SER A 143 -6.17 15.18 16.32
N CYS A 144 -7.45 15.42 15.99
CA CYS A 144 -8.36 16.17 16.87
C CYS A 144 -8.77 15.38 18.11
N LEU A 145 -8.97 14.04 17.95
CA LEU A 145 -9.58 13.20 18.97
C LEU A 145 -8.59 12.45 19.85
N ILE A 146 -7.37 12.19 19.38
CA ILE A 146 -6.34 11.45 20.09
C ILE A 146 -5.07 12.30 20.18
N PRO A 147 -4.52 12.53 21.38
CA PRO A 147 -3.17 13.10 21.52
C PRO A 147 -2.13 12.23 20.82
N TYR A 148 -1.16 12.82 20.13
CA TYR A 148 -0.19 12.07 19.35
C TYR A 148 0.64 11.07 20.17
N GLN A 149 0.86 11.32 21.46
CA GLN A 149 1.55 10.42 22.39
C GLN A 149 0.79 9.10 22.60
N GLN A 150 -0.53 9.09 22.40
CA GLN A 150 -1.39 7.91 22.54
C GLN A 150 -1.64 7.20 21.21
N ALA A 151 -1.23 7.79 20.09
CA ALA A 151 -1.35 7.21 18.77
C ALA A 151 -0.24 6.15 18.55
N GLY A 152 -0.34 5.04 19.26
CA GLY A 152 0.64 3.94 19.19
C GLY A 152 0.23 2.84 18.21
N VAL A 153 1.18 1.93 17.91
CA VAL A 153 0.98 0.78 17.00
C VAL A 153 0.28 -0.42 17.67
N THR A 154 0.01 -0.38 18.96
CA THR A 154 -0.56 -1.49 19.74
C THR A 154 -2.02 -1.81 19.40
N GLN A 155 -2.78 -0.82 18.92
CA GLN A 155 -4.14 -0.98 18.43
C GLN A 155 -4.43 0.00 17.28
N SER A 156 -5.40 -0.37 16.45
CA SER A 156 -5.84 0.53 15.37
C SER A 156 -6.42 1.83 15.94
N PRO A 157 -5.94 3.01 15.53
CA PRO A 157 -6.50 4.30 15.96
C PRO A 157 -8.00 4.43 15.65
N PHE A 158 -8.45 3.84 14.55
CA PHE A 158 -9.88 3.80 14.19
C PHE A 158 -10.71 3.08 15.25
N VAL A 159 -10.26 1.88 15.65
CA VAL A 159 -10.93 1.08 16.71
C VAL A 159 -10.91 1.83 18.05
N HIS A 160 -9.79 2.48 18.36
CA HIS A 160 -9.65 3.24 19.59
C HIS A 160 -10.64 4.41 19.68
N ILE A 161 -10.80 5.18 18.62
CA ILE A 161 -11.76 6.30 18.57
C ILE A 161 -13.20 5.80 18.76
N PHE A 162 -13.60 4.72 18.09
CA PHE A 162 -14.94 4.16 18.28
C PHE A 162 -15.19 3.65 19.70
N LYS A 163 -14.16 3.11 20.37
CA LYS A 163 -14.23 2.78 21.83
C LYS A 163 -14.45 4.02 22.68
N LEU A 164 -13.76 5.13 22.36
CA LEU A 164 -13.93 6.41 23.07
C LEU A 164 -15.32 7.00 22.87
N MET A 165 -15.91 6.85 21.69
CA MET A 165 -17.29 7.30 21.41
C MET A 165 -18.33 6.49 22.21
N GLY A 166 -17.98 5.28 22.67
CA GLY A 166 -18.90 4.47 23.45
C GLY A 166 -20.08 3.90 22.65
N ILE A 167 -19.98 3.89 21.31
CA ILE A 167 -21.02 3.33 20.44
C ILE A 167 -20.96 1.79 20.54
N PRO A 168 -22.04 1.12 20.96
CA PRO A 168 -22.04 -0.33 21.07
C PRO A 168 -21.68 -0.99 19.73
N PHE A 169 -20.87 -2.05 19.81
CA PHE A 169 -20.40 -2.84 18.65
C PHE A 169 -19.61 -2.09 17.58
N ALA A 170 -19.51 -0.75 17.61
CA ALA A 170 -18.80 0.01 16.58
C ALA A 170 -17.31 -0.31 16.54
N ALA A 171 -16.69 -0.56 17.71
CA ALA A 171 -15.29 -0.97 17.79
C ALA A 171 -15.05 -2.36 17.18
N ASP A 172 -15.96 -3.31 17.41
CA ASP A 172 -15.88 -4.66 16.83
C ASP A 172 -16.12 -4.63 15.32
N LEU A 173 -17.11 -3.85 14.87
CA LEU A 173 -17.36 -3.62 13.45
C LEU A 173 -16.13 -3.01 12.77
N MET A 174 -15.53 -1.98 13.39
CA MET A 174 -14.33 -1.36 12.83
C MET A 174 -13.13 -2.32 12.83
N ASN A 175 -12.98 -3.16 13.85
CA ASN A 175 -11.94 -4.19 13.88
C ASN A 175 -12.15 -5.21 12.74
N PHE A 176 -13.39 -5.60 12.44
CA PHE A 176 -13.72 -6.43 11.29
C PHE A 176 -13.37 -5.72 9.96
N VAL A 177 -13.70 -4.44 9.83
CA VAL A 177 -13.34 -3.64 8.63
C VAL A 177 -11.82 -3.57 8.44
N VAL A 178 -11.07 -3.33 9.52
CA VAL A 178 -9.61 -3.31 9.45
C VAL A 178 -9.06 -4.67 9.02
N LEU A 179 -9.62 -5.76 9.55
CA LEU A 179 -9.24 -7.11 9.15
C LEU A 179 -9.48 -7.34 7.66
N THR A 180 -10.68 -7.01 7.15
CA THR A 180 -10.99 -7.13 5.72
C THR A 180 -10.10 -6.26 4.85
N ALA A 181 -9.72 -5.07 5.33
CA ALA A 181 -8.80 -4.17 4.63
C ALA A 181 -7.39 -4.76 4.50
N ILE A 182 -6.88 -5.40 5.56
CA ILE A 182 -5.57 -6.05 5.56
C ILE A 182 -5.58 -7.26 4.61
N VAL A 183 -6.63 -8.10 4.69
CA VAL A 183 -6.79 -9.26 3.80
C VAL A 183 -6.84 -8.83 2.33
N SER A 184 -7.60 -7.78 2.02
CA SER A 184 -7.66 -7.22 0.67
C SER A 184 -6.31 -6.67 0.20
N ALA A 185 -5.57 -5.95 1.04
CA ALA A 185 -4.25 -5.45 0.68
C ALA A 185 -3.27 -6.59 0.37
N ALA A 186 -3.27 -7.65 1.18
CA ALA A 186 -2.46 -8.84 0.95
C ALA A 186 -2.88 -9.59 -0.33
N ASN A 187 -4.19 -9.69 -0.59
CA ASN A 187 -4.74 -10.30 -1.80
C ASN A 187 -4.32 -9.55 -3.06
N SER A 188 -4.45 -8.22 -3.07
CA SER A 188 -4.02 -7.36 -4.18
C SER A 188 -2.50 -7.40 -4.39
N GLY A 189 -1.71 -7.41 -3.32
CA GLY A 189 -0.25 -7.54 -3.39
C GLY A 189 0.19 -8.88 -3.99
N LEU A 190 -0.45 -9.99 -3.59
CA LEU A 190 -0.17 -11.31 -4.15
C LEU A 190 -0.57 -11.38 -5.64
N TYR A 191 -1.72 -10.82 -6.01
CA TYR A 191 -2.14 -10.71 -7.40
C TYR A 191 -1.10 -9.96 -8.24
N ALA A 192 -0.69 -8.76 -7.78
CA ALA A 192 0.25 -7.91 -8.48
C ALA A 192 1.62 -8.60 -8.68
N SER A 193 2.20 -9.16 -7.62
CA SER A 193 3.50 -9.87 -7.71
C SER A 193 3.42 -11.07 -8.64
N THR A 194 2.32 -11.82 -8.60
CA THR A 194 2.07 -12.96 -9.49
C THR A 194 2.00 -12.52 -10.95
N ARG A 195 1.31 -11.42 -11.26
CA ARG A 195 1.19 -10.89 -12.63
C ARG A 195 2.50 -10.32 -13.14
N MET A 196 3.30 -9.69 -12.29
CA MET A 196 4.62 -9.20 -12.66
C MET A 196 5.56 -10.36 -13.02
N LEU A 197 5.62 -11.42 -12.23
CA LEU A 197 6.42 -12.62 -12.55
C LEU A 197 5.94 -13.29 -13.84
N TRP A 198 4.64 -13.37 -14.05
CA TRP A 198 4.06 -13.89 -15.29
C TRP A 198 4.44 -13.05 -16.51
N SER A 199 4.36 -11.72 -16.41
CA SER A 199 4.77 -10.81 -17.49
C SER A 199 6.24 -10.98 -17.84
N LEU A 200 7.13 -11.01 -16.85
CA LEU A 200 8.57 -11.24 -17.04
C LEU A 200 8.85 -12.60 -17.68
N GLY A 201 8.04 -13.62 -17.39
CA GLY A 201 8.10 -14.92 -18.06
C GLY A 201 7.69 -14.86 -19.54
N ASN A 202 6.67 -14.07 -19.89
CA ASN A 202 6.24 -13.86 -21.26
C ASN A 202 7.26 -13.03 -22.08
N GLU A 203 7.91 -12.07 -21.45
CA GLU A 203 8.95 -11.24 -22.08
C GLU A 203 10.29 -12.00 -22.25
N GLY A 204 10.39 -13.21 -21.70
CA GLY A 204 11.62 -14.01 -21.76
C GLY A 204 12.71 -13.58 -20.78
N THR A 205 12.43 -12.65 -19.88
CA THR A 205 13.35 -12.23 -18.80
C THR A 205 13.45 -13.31 -17.73
N LEU A 206 12.35 -14.02 -17.45
CA LEU A 206 12.31 -15.20 -16.59
C LEU A 206 12.07 -16.47 -17.40
N PRO A 207 12.37 -17.66 -16.84
CA PRO A 207 12.12 -18.91 -17.49
C PRO A 207 10.66 -19.08 -17.94
N LYS A 208 10.41 -19.67 -19.10
CA LYS A 208 9.09 -19.82 -19.73
C LYS A 208 8.02 -20.51 -18.89
N TYR A 209 8.40 -21.26 -17.85
CA TYR A 209 7.41 -21.87 -16.96
C TYR A 209 6.63 -20.85 -16.13
N PHE A 210 7.17 -19.64 -15.89
CA PHE A 210 6.43 -18.54 -15.27
C PHE A 210 5.31 -17.99 -16.16
N ALA A 211 5.45 -18.11 -17.48
CA ALA A 211 4.44 -17.68 -18.45
C ALA A 211 3.23 -18.62 -18.56
N LYS A 212 3.31 -19.85 -18.00
CA LYS A 212 2.23 -20.83 -18.08
C LYS A 212 1.05 -20.43 -17.20
N THR A 213 -0.15 -20.46 -17.78
CA THR A 213 -1.41 -20.23 -17.07
C THR A 213 -2.26 -21.51 -17.04
N THR A 214 -3.11 -21.62 -16.03
CA THR A 214 -4.17 -22.63 -15.97
C THR A 214 -5.28 -22.34 -16.98
N ARG A 215 -6.23 -23.29 -17.14
CA ARG A 215 -7.46 -23.06 -17.93
C ARG A 215 -8.28 -21.88 -17.43
N ALA A 216 -8.19 -21.55 -16.14
CA ALA A 216 -8.85 -20.38 -15.52
C ALA A 216 -8.06 -19.08 -15.65
N GLY A 217 -6.92 -19.06 -16.37
CA GLY A 217 -6.09 -17.88 -16.59
C GLY A 217 -5.14 -17.53 -15.44
N SER A 218 -5.05 -18.35 -14.38
CA SER A 218 -4.14 -18.12 -13.26
C SER A 218 -2.75 -18.67 -13.50
N PRO A 219 -1.66 -17.91 -13.35
CA PRO A 219 -0.28 -18.37 -13.50
C PRO A 219 0.22 -19.01 -12.18
N LEU A 220 -0.10 -20.31 -11.98
CA LEU A 220 0.16 -21.00 -10.71
C LEU A 220 1.63 -21.03 -10.29
N VAL A 221 2.57 -21.17 -11.23
CA VAL A 221 4.00 -21.16 -10.90
C VAL A 221 4.41 -19.82 -10.32
N ALA A 222 4.00 -18.73 -10.97
CA ALA A 222 4.26 -17.37 -10.49
C ALA A 222 3.57 -17.13 -9.12
N LEU A 223 2.35 -17.63 -8.93
CA LEU A 223 1.61 -17.56 -7.68
C LEU A 223 2.33 -18.27 -6.53
N CYS A 224 2.81 -19.51 -6.75
CA CYS A 224 3.57 -20.26 -5.75
C CYS A 224 4.87 -19.52 -5.34
N PHE A 225 5.58 -18.96 -6.32
CA PHE A 225 6.79 -18.17 -6.03
C PHE A 225 6.46 -16.89 -5.25
N SER A 226 5.41 -16.17 -5.61
CA SER A 226 4.97 -14.98 -4.87
C SER A 226 4.56 -15.33 -3.43
N MET A 227 3.99 -16.52 -3.21
CA MET A 227 3.57 -16.99 -1.89
C MET A 227 4.75 -17.31 -0.95
N LEU A 228 5.97 -17.51 -1.45
CA LEU A 228 7.15 -17.70 -0.58
C LEU A 228 7.33 -16.53 0.41
N GLY A 229 7.04 -15.30 -0.02
CA GLY A 229 7.02 -14.14 0.86
C GLY A 229 6.00 -14.25 1.99
N GLY A 230 4.81 -14.78 1.69
CA GLY A 230 3.76 -15.06 2.69
C GLY A 230 4.18 -16.13 3.70
N ILE A 231 4.87 -17.17 3.25
CA ILE A 231 5.42 -18.23 4.14
C ILE A 231 6.50 -17.65 5.05
N LEU A 232 7.39 -16.81 4.53
CA LEU A 232 8.40 -16.12 5.34
C LEU A 232 7.74 -15.19 6.38
N ALA A 233 6.67 -14.50 6.01
CA ALA A 233 5.89 -13.68 6.93
C ALA A 233 5.21 -14.54 8.03
N LEU A 234 4.74 -15.75 7.70
CA LEU A 234 4.19 -16.68 8.70
C LEU A 234 5.25 -17.12 9.71
N LEU A 235 6.46 -17.46 9.24
CA LEU A 235 7.57 -17.83 10.14
C LEU A 235 7.92 -16.69 11.10
N SER A 236 7.86 -15.44 10.64
CA SER A 236 8.11 -14.27 11.47
C SER A 236 7.11 -14.13 12.63
N SER A 237 5.86 -14.53 12.42
CA SER A 237 4.83 -14.47 13.47
C SER A 237 5.09 -15.40 14.65
N VAL A 238 5.98 -16.39 14.47
CA VAL A 238 6.39 -17.34 15.53
C VAL A 238 7.61 -16.85 16.30
N PHE A 239 8.57 -16.20 15.61
CA PHE A 239 9.91 -15.96 16.18
C PHE A 239 10.16 -14.55 16.71
N ALA A 240 9.48 -13.51 16.25
CA ALA A 240 9.69 -12.13 16.75
C ALA A 240 8.68 -11.16 16.11
N ALA A 241 7.40 -11.33 16.38
CA ALA A 241 6.31 -10.65 15.66
C ALA A 241 6.47 -9.11 15.56
N ASP A 242 6.82 -8.45 16.67
CA ASP A 242 6.84 -6.97 16.69
C ASP A 242 8.02 -6.36 15.92
N SER A 243 9.22 -6.91 16.07
CA SER A 243 10.42 -6.40 15.39
C SER A 243 10.40 -6.74 13.90
N VAL A 244 9.99 -7.95 13.54
CA VAL A 244 9.92 -8.37 12.13
C VAL A 244 8.85 -7.62 11.35
N TYR A 245 7.70 -7.31 11.97
CA TYR A 245 6.68 -6.48 11.35
C TYR A 245 7.23 -5.12 10.89
N LEU A 246 7.92 -4.39 11.77
CA LEU A 246 8.50 -3.08 11.45
C LEU A 246 9.56 -3.17 10.33
N ILE A 247 10.37 -4.23 10.33
CA ILE A 247 11.37 -4.49 9.30
C ILE A 247 10.69 -4.73 7.95
N LEU A 248 9.68 -5.60 7.90
CA LEU A 248 8.96 -5.90 6.66
C LEU A 248 8.23 -4.69 6.09
N VAL A 249 7.60 -3.87 6.94
CA VAL A 249 6.97 -2.61 6.53
C VAL A 249 8.01 -1.64 5.95
N SER A 250 9.16 -1.51 6.59
CA SER A 250 10.23 -0.63 6.10
C SER A 250 10.82 -1.09 4.77
N ILE A 251 11.05 -2.41 4.60
CA ILE A 251 11.51 -3.00 3.33
C ILE A 251 10.47 -2.76 2.23
N SER A 252 9.19 -3.00 2.53
CA SER A 252 8.10 -2.78 1.58
C SER A 252 7.99 -1.32 1.16
N GLY A 253 8.11 -0.39 2.11
CA GLY A 253 8.10 1.05 1.83
C GLY A 253 9.24 1.47 0.90
N LEU A 254 10.47 0.97 1.16
CA LEU A 254 11.62 1.26 0.30
C LEU A 254 11.46 0.66 -1.10
N ALA A 255 10.97 -0.58 -1.21
CA ALA A 255 10.73 -1.23 -2.50
C ALA A 255 9.75 -0.43 -3.37
N VAL A 256 8.68 0.09 -2.77
CA VAL A 256 7.69 0.94 -3.47
C VAL A 256 8.32 2.23 -3.98
N VAL A 257 9.15 2.88 -3.17
CA VAL A 257 9.84 4.11 -3.60
C VAL A 257 10.76 3.85 -4.80
N LEU A 258 11.47 2.70 -4.82
CA LEU A 258 12.29 2.30 -5.97
C LEU A 258 11.43 2.07 -7.22
N VAL A 259 10.26 1.47 -7.09
CA VAL A 259 9.30 1.29 -8.20
C VAL A 259 8.83 2.65 -8.71
N TRP A 260 8.49 3.60 -7.85
CA TRP A 260 8.07 4.94 -8.27
C TRP A 260 9.19 5.70 -8.98
N MET A 261 10.45 5.55 -8.55
CA MET A 261 11.59 6.08 -9.29
C MET A 261 11.69 5.49 -10.69
N ALA A 262 11.51 4.16 -10.82
CA ALA A 262 11.51 3.49 -12.12
C ALA A 262 10.36 3.95 -13.01
N ILE A 263 9.14 4.14 -12.47
CA ILE A 263 7.99 4.67 -13.20
C ILE A 263 8.27 6.08 -13.72
N ALA A 264 8.84 6.96 -12.88
CA ALA A 264 9.18 8.32 -13.29
C ALA A 264 10.22 8.35 -14.42
N LEU A 265 11.25 7.51 -14.35
CA LEU A 265 12.26 7.37 -15.41
C LEU A 265 11.67 6.77 -16.69
N ALA A 266 10.80 5.77 -16.56
CA ALA A 266 10.11 5.15 -17.70
C ALA A 266 9.26 6.18 -18.46
N GLU A 267 8.51 7.02 -17.75
CA GLU A 267 7.72 8.12 -18.34
C GLU A 267 8.61 9.12 -19.09
N ILE A 268 9.71 9.55 -18.48
CA ILE A 268 10.65 10.48 -19.12
C ILE A 268 11.22 9.87 -20.40
N ASN A 269 11.69 8.62 -20.34
CA ASN A 269 12.30 7.92 -21.48
C ASN A 269 11.27 7.63 -22.58
N PHE A 270 10.06 7.20 -22.22
CA PHE A 270 8.97 6.98 -23.16
C PHE A 270 8.70 8.23 -23.99
N ARG A 271 8.54 9.39 -23.35
CA ARG A 271 8.25 10.64 -24.07
C ARG A 271 9.42 11.13 -24.89
N LYS A 272 10.66 10.97 -24.43
CA LYS A 272 11.85 11.26 -25.25
C LYS A 272 11.89 10.43 -26.52
N GLN A 273 11.64 9.11 -26.39
CA GLN A 273 11.60 8.22 -27.56
C GLN A 273 10.42 8.51 -28.49
N PHE A 274 9.26 8.87 -27.92
CA PHE A 274 8.06 9.21 -28.69
C PHE A 274 8.30 10.45 -29.56
N LEU A 275 8.89 11.50 -28.99
CA LEU A 275 9.31 12.70 -29.73
C LEU A 275 10.40 12.41 -30.77
N ALA A 276 11.40 11.57 -30.41
CA ALA A 276 12.46 11.20 -31.33
C ALA A 276 11.97 10.41 -32.56
N LYS A 277 10.82 9.72 -32.44
CA LYS A 277 10.13 9.05 -33.57
C LYS A 277 9.28 9.99 -34.40
N GLY A 278 9.30 11.30 -34.15
CA GLY A 278 8.56 12.32 -34.91
C GLY A 278 7.10 12.52 -34.49
N HIS A 279 6.67 11.88 -33.37
CA HIS A 279 5.33 12.08 -32.84
C HIS A 279 5.23 13.34 -31.98
N SER A 280 4.06 13.94 -31.91
CA SER A 280 3.77 15.06 -31.03
C SER A 280 3.20 14.58 -29.69
N LEU A 281 3.59 15.21 -28.59
CA LEU A 281 2.97 14.96 -27.26
C LEU A 281 1.46 15.26 -27.26
N ALA A 282 0.97 16.03 -28.23
CA ALA A 282 -0.47 16.29 -28.41
C ALA A 282 -1.28 15.03 -28.78
N GLU A 283 -0.64 14.04 -29.39
CA GLU A 283 -1.25 12.78 -29.82
C GLU A 283 -1.50 11.81 -28.66
N LEU A 284 -0.82 12.03 -27.51
CA LEU A 284 -1.02 11.19 -26.32
C LEU A 284 -2.41 11.41 -25.74
N LYS A 285 -3.15 10.33 -25.55
CA LYS A 285 -4.50 10.35 -24.96
C LYS A 285 -4.49 10.78 -23.49
N PHE A 286 -3.46 10.39 -22.75
CA PHE A 286 -3.22 10.84 -21.39
C PHE A 286 -1.95 11.67 -21.32
N LYS A 287 -2.06 12.89 -20.79
CA LYS A 287 -0.95 13.83 -20.71
C LYS A 287 -0.63 14.09 -19.24
N THR A 288 0.56 13.72 -18.83
CA THR A 288 1.05 14.09 -17.48
C THR A 288 1.14 15.61 -17.40
N PRO A 289 0.47 16.24 -16.41
CA PRO A 289 0.53 17.69 -16.26
C PRO A 289 1.96 18.15 -15.98
N TYR A 290 2.27 19.37 -16.36
CA TYR A 290 3.58 20.00 -16.11
C TYR A 290 4.80 19.18 -16.55
N PHE A 291 4.66 18.37 -17.59
CA PHE A 291 5.83 17.68 -18.17
C PHE A 291 6.85 18.70 -18.73
N PRO A 292 8.16 18.55 -18.52
CA PRO A 292 8.86 17.42 -17.84
C PRO A 292 9.09 17.60 -16.33
N ILE A 293 8.63 18.70 -15.75
CA ILE A 293 8.94 19.07 -14.35
C ILE A 293 8.43 18.03 -13.37
N LEU A 294 7.18 17.57 -13.51
CA LEU A 294 6.54 16.67 -12.54
C LEU A 294 7.24 15.31 -12.44
N PRO A 295 7.59 14.61 -13.53
CA PRO A 295 8.34 13.35 -13.45
C PRO A 295 9.74 13.52 -12.84
N TYR A 296 10.47 14.60 -13.15
CA TYR A 296 11.77 14.87 -12.53
C TYR A 296 11.63 15.17 -11.04
N PHE A 297 10.62 15.93 -10.64
CA PHE A 297 10.32 16.18 -9.23
C PHE A 297 9.97 14.89 -8.49
N ALA A 298 9.11 14.04 -9.07
CA ALA A 298 8.74 12.75 -8.49
C ALA A 298 9.97 11.83 -8.30
N PHE A 299 10.86 11.78 -9.30
CA PHE A 299 12.12 11.04 -9.20
C PHE A 299 13.01 11.61 -8.10
N GLY A 300 13.21 12.92 -8.07
CA GLY A 300 14.06 13.59 -7.08
C GLY A 300 13.54 13.45 -5.65
N ALA A 301 12.22 13.59 -5.44
CA ALA A 301 11.59 13.38 -4.14
C ALA A 301 11.72 11.92 -3.65
N SER A 302 11.54 10.96 -4.55
CA SER A 302 11.72 9.53 -4.25
C SER A 302 13.19 9.21 -3.92
N LEU A 303 14.13 9.75 -4.69
CA LEU A 303 15.56 9.61 -4.42
C LEU A 303 15.94 10.23 -3.06
N LEU A 304 15.44 11.42 -2.76
CA LEU A 304 15.64 12.06 -1.46
C LEU A 304 15.09 11.19 -0.33
N SER A 305 13.91 10.62 -0.49
CA SER A 305 13.34 9.69 0.49
C SER A 305 14.27 8.49 0.73
N CYS A 306 14.83 7.88 -0.32
CA CYS A 306 15.80 6.79 -0.19
C CYS A 306 17.07 7.21 0.58
N LEU A 307 17.58 8.42 0.31
CA LEU A 307 18.76 8.94 0.99
C LEU A 307 18.49 9.23 2.47
N LEU A 308 17.33 9.76 2.80
CA LEU A 308 16.93 10.07 4.17
C LEU A 308 16.77 8.82 5.05
N ILE A 309 16.43 7.66 4.48
CA ILE A 309 16.37 6.38 5.20
C ILE A 309 17.72 6.07 5.90
N TYR A 310 18.84 6.45 5.31
CA TYR A 310 20.16 6.24 5.91
C TYR A 310 20.32 6.93 7.27
N PHE A 311 19.64 8.05 7.49
CA PHE A 311 19.73 8.83 8.73
C PHE A 311 18.79 8.31 9.83
N ASP A 312 17.79 7.49 9.49
CA ASP A 312 16.89 6.88 10.47
C ASP A 312 17.43 5.51 10.92
N LYS A 313 17.85 5.43 12.19
CA LYS A 313 18.41 4.19 12.77
C LYS A 313 17.46 2.99 12.68
N ASN A 314 16.15 3.22 12.79
CA ASN A 314 15.14 2.16 12.77
C ASN A 314 14.89 1.63 11.36
N GLN A 315 15.12 2.44 10.34
CA GLN A 315 14.86 2.10 8.95
C GLN A 315 16.10 1.69 8.14
N ARG A 316 17.32 1.90 8.67
CA ARG A 316 18.59 1.49 8.01
C ARG A 316 18.62 0.02 7.62
N LEU A 317 17.99 -0.84 8.42
CA LEU A 317 17.93 -2.27 8.14
C LEU A 317 17.21 -2.56 6.81
N ALA A 318 16.21 -1.74 6.45
CA ALA A 318 15.57 -1.84 5.15
C ALA A 318 16.57 -1.65 3.98
N LEU A 319 17.49 -0.68 4.09
CA LEU A 319 18.54 -0.49 3.09
C LEU A 319 19.48 -1.70 3.01
N TYR A 320 19.92 -2.21 4.16
CA TYR A 320 20.84 -3.36 4.21
C TYR A 320 20.20 -4.63 3.65
N CYS A 321 18.89 -4.78 3.70
CA CYS A 321 18.17 -5.89 3.08
C CYS A 321 17.83 -5.63 1.60
N THR A 322 17.33 -4.42 1.29
CA THR A 322 16.81 -4.13 -0.06
C THR A 322 17.92 -3.93 -1.09
N VAL A 323 19.02 -3.27 -0.72
CA VAL A 323 20.14 -3.03 -1.67
C VAL A 323 20.76 -4.34 -2.16
N PRO A 324 21.18 -5.30 -1.29
CA PRO A 324 21.65 -6.60 -1.75
C PRO A 324 20.61 -7.36 -2.57
N PHE A 325 19.35 -7.30 -2.19
CA PHE A 325 18.27 -7.95 -2.96
C PHE A 325 18.17 -7.39 -4.38
N VAL A 326 18.18 -6.06 -4.54
CA VAL A 326 18.17 -5.41 -5.87
C VAL A 326 19.38 -5.80 -6.69
N LEU A 327 20.58 -5.82 -6.07
CA LEU A 327 21.81 -6.26 -6.73
C LEU A 327 21.73 -7.73 -7.19
N LEU A 328 21.17 -8.61 -6.36
CA LEU A 328 20.94 -10.01 -6.73
C LEU A 328 19.93 -10.13 -7.89
N CYS A 329 18.88 -9.31 -7.92
CA CYS A 329 17.94 -9.26 -9.04
C CYS A 329 18.62 -8.82 -10.34
N TYR A 330 19.47 -7.79 -10.28
CA TYR A 330 20.26 -7.34 -11.44
C TYR A 330 21.25 -8.40 -11.92
N LEU A 331 21.95 -9.05 -10.99
CA LEU A 331 22.87 -10.13 -11.32
C LEU A 331 22.12 -11.30 -11.96
N GLY A 332 20.99 -11.72 -11.38
CA GLY A 332 20.11 -12.74 -11.93
C GLY A 332 19.63 -12.41 -13.35
N TYR A 333 19.19 -11.16 -13.56
CA TYR A 333 18.81 -10.70 -14.91
C TYR A 333 19.98 -10.80 -15.89
N TYR A 334 21.18 -10.36 -15.49
CA TYR A 334 22.36 -10.38 -16.36
C TYR A 334 22.79 -11.81 -16.73
N LEU A 335 22.69 -12.74 -15.77
CA LEU A 335 23.01 -14.14 -15.98
C LEU A 335 21.96 -14.89 -16.81
N CYS A 336 20.68 -14.55 -16.65
CA CYS A 336 19.56 -15.20 -17.32
C CYS A 336 19.17 -14.53 -18.64
N LYS A 337 19.73 -13.35 -18.96
CA LYS A 337 19.45 -12.64 -20.20
C LYS A 337 19.75 -13.55 -21.39
N PRO A 338 18.76 -13.88 -22.23
CA PRO A 338 19.03 -14.63 -23.44
C PRO A 338 20.06 -13.86 -24.27
N LYS A 339 21.17 -14.53 -24.62
CA LYS A 339 22.13 -13.97 -25.56
C LYS A 339 21.33 -13.66 -26.81
N SER A 340 21.15 -12.37 -27.10
CA SER A 340 20.54 -11.93 -28.36
C SER A 340 21.35 -12.52 -29.49
N CYS A 341 20.73 -13.44 -30.24
CA CYS A 341 21.22 -13.81 -31.57
C CYS A 341 21.15 -12.60 -32.47
#